data_4e0b4d1f3f7a63f25b1e456b52bf4d29
#
_entry.id   4e0b4d1f3f7a63f25b1e456b52bf4d29
#
_cell.length_a   1.000
_cell.length_b   1.000
_cell.length_c   1.000
_cell.angle_alpha   90.00
_cell.angle_beta   90.00
_cell.angle_gamma   90.00
#
_symmetry.space_group_name_H-M   'P 1'
#
loop_
_entity.id
_entity.type
_entity.pdbx_description
1 polymer ?
#
loop_
_entity_poly.entity_id
_entity_poly.type
_entity_poly.pdbx_seq_one_letter_code
_entity_poly.pdbx_strand_id
1 'polypeptide(L)'
;ICVIVMAVLTGIYVIAGGYMATAINDFIQGIIMIVGIVTVIAAVLKGQGGFLAALDSLAKVSDPAVSDTPGVFASFFGPDPVGLLGVVLLTSLGTWGLPQMVQKFYAIRSEKAIDKGMIISTLFAVVVAGGCYFLGGFGRLFSTPELVAANGYDSIVPTMLEGLSTVLIAVGVVLVLS
;
A
#
# COMPACT_ATOMS: atom_id res chain seq x y z
N ILE A 1 24.45 -1.00 6.23
CA ILE A 1 25.03 0.27 5.77
C ILE A 1 23.93 1.21 5.27
N CYS A 2 23.06 0.82 4.32
CA CYS A 2 21.98 1.66 3.80
C CYS A 2 21.08 2.24 4.91
N VAL A 3 20.65 1.41 5.87
CA VAL A 3 19.80 1.85 7.00
C VAL A 3 20.48 2.95 7.82
N ILE A 4 21.78 2.81 8.10
CA ILE A 4 22.53 3.82 8.86
C ILE A 4 22.63 5.13 8.08
N VAL A 5 22.92 5.06 6.77
CA VAL A 5 22.99 6.24 5.89
C VAL A 5 21.63 6.95 5.86
N MET A 6 20.55 6.21 5.68
CA MET A 6 19.19 6.78 5.70
C MET A 6 18.83 7.40 7.06
N ALA A 7 19.16 6.73 8.16
CA ALA A 7 18.92 7.27 9.49
C ALA A 7 19.69 8.57 9.76
N VAL A 8 20.95 8.65 9.33
CA VAL A 8 21.76 9.86 9.46
C VAL A 8 21.21 11.00 8.61
N LEU A 9 20.89 10.75 7.33
CA LEU A 9 20.31 11.76 6.44
C LEU A 9 18.97 12.27 6.97
N THR A 10 18.09 11.35 7.42
CA THR A 10 16.81 11.70 8.05
C THR A 10 17.03 12.53 9.30
N GLY A 11 17.96 12.14 10.18
CA GLY A 11 18.31 12.88 11.37
C GLY A 11 18.78 14.31 11.06
N ILE A 12 19.62 14.49 10.06
CA ILE A 12 20.12 15.80 9.67
C ILE A 12 18.99 16.71 9.20
N TYR A 13 18.12 16.26 8.28
CA TYR A 13 17.07 17.14 7.76
C TYR A 13 15.98 17.42 8.78
N VAL A 14 15.66 16.47 9.68
CA VAL A 14 14.70 16.68 10.78
C VAL A 14 15.21 17.67 11.81
N ILE A 15 16.48 17.55 12.20
CA ILE A 15 17.11 18.48 13.16
C ILE A 15 17.24 19.89 12.58
N ALA A 16 17.68 19.99 11.32
CA ALA A 16 17.91 21.28 10.66
C ALA A 16 16.61 21.98 10.22
N GLY A 17 15.61 21.22 9.76
CA GLY A 17 14.38 21.76 9.18
C GLY A 17 13.15 21.70 10.07
N GLY A 18 13.20 20.95 11.16
CA GLY A 18 12.10 20.80 12.12
C GLY A 18 10.82 20.23 11.46
N TYR A 19 9.68 20.54 12.09
CA TYR A 19 8.37 20.05 11.65
C TYR A 19 7.99 20.46 10.22
N MET A 20 8.40 21.65 9.78
CA MET A 20 8.06 22.15 8.45
C MET A 20 8.77 21.34 7.34
N ALA A 21 10.04 21.00 7.54
CA ALA A 21 10.77 20.17 6.58
C ALA A 21 10.17 18.77 6.46
N THR A 22 9.77 18.18 7.58
CA THR A 22 9.09 16.89 7.61
C THR A 22 7.75 16.94 6.86
N ALA A 23 6.95 17.98 7.10
CA ALA A 23 5.65 18.15 6.46
C ALA A 23 5.78 18.33 4.92
N ILE A 24 6.79 19.06 4.45
CA ILE A 24 7.06 19.21 3.01
C ILE A 24 7.52 17.89 2.39
N ASN A 25 8.39 17.17 3.08
CA ASN A 25 8.84 15.86 2.64
C ASN A 25 7.67 14.87 2.52
N ASP A 26 6.82 14.79 3.53
CA ASP A 26 5.62 13.94 3.55
C ASP A 26 4.66 14.30 2.39
N PHE A 27 4.52 15.59 2.08
CA PHE A 27 3.69 16.04 0.96
C PHE A 27 4.26 15.59 -0.40
N ILE A 28 5.58 15.72 -0.60
CA ILE A 28 6.24 15.26 -1.83
C ILE A 28 6.12 13.74 -1.96
N GLN A 29 6.39 13.01 -0.88
CA GLN A 29 6.21 11.55 -0.83
C GLN A 29 4.78 11.15 -1.14
N GLY A 30 3.79 11.85 -0.59
CA GLY A 30 2.37 11.60 -0.87
C GLY A 30 2.04 11.71 -2.37
N ILE A 31 2.58 12.69 -3.08
CA ILE A 31 2.41 12.80 -4.54
C ILE A 31 3.05 11.61 -5.25
N ILE A 32 4.27 11.25 -4.87
CA ILE A 32 4.99 10.10 -5.43
C ILE A 32 4.20 8.81 -5.21
N MET A 33 3.63 8.62 -4.02
CA MET A 33 2.80 7.45 -3.69
C MET A 33 1.57 7.35 -4.58
N ILE A 34 0.84 8.46 -4.79
CA ILE A 34 -0.34 8.46 -5.67
C ILE A 34 0.05 8.08 -7.10
N VAL A 35 1.06 8.72 -7.66
CA VAL A 35 1.52 8.44 -9.02
C VAL A 35 2.05 7.01 -9.12
N GLY A 36 2.82 6.59 -8.12
CA GLY A 36 3.41 5.25 -8.06
C GLY A 36 2.35 4.15 -8.04
N ILE A 37 1.38 4.23 -7.12
CA ILE A 37 0.37 3.16 -6.99
C ILE A 37 -0.50 3.05 -8.24
N VAL A 38 -0.92 4.17 -8.83
CA VAL A 38 -1.72 4.17 -10.06
C VAL A 38 -0.92 3.55 -11.21
N THR A 39 0.35 3.92 -11.34
CA THR A 39 1.23 3.41 -12.40
C THR A 39 1.48 1.91 -12.26
N VAL A 40 1.76 1.44 -11.05
CA VAL A 40 1.99 0.01 -10.77
C VAL A 40 0.73 -0.80 -11.02
N ILE A 41 -0.44 -0.35 -10.54
CA ILE A 41 -1.71 -1.02 -10.82
C ILE A 41 -1.96 -1.13 -12.32
N ALA A 42 -1.81 -0.02 -13.06
CA ALA A 42 -2.02 -0.01 -14.51
C ALA A 42 -1.07 -0.99 -15.23
N ALA A 43 0.18 -1.05 -14.80
CA ALA A 43 1.18 -1.93 -15.38
C ALA A 43 0.90 -3.41 -15.08
N VAL A 44 0.57 -3.75 -13.84
CA VAL A 44 0.21 -5.12 -13.43
C VAL A 44 -1.03 -5.59 -14.17
N LEU A 45 -2.08 -4.79 -14.23
CA LEU A 45 -3.30 -5.14 -14.95
C LEU A 45 -3.06 -5.31 -16.45
N LYS A 46 -2.25 -4.43 -17.06
CA LYS A 46 -1.88 -4.54 -18.47
C LYS A 46 -1.10 -5.82 -18.73
N GLY A 47 -0.19 -6.20 -17.85
CA GLY A 47 0.56 -7.47 -17.94
C GLY A 47 -0.35 -8.71 -17.89
N GLN A 48 -1.47 -8.64 -17.18
CA GLN A 48 -2.47 -9.71 -17.06
C GLN A 48 -3.54 -9.68 -18.17
N GLY A 49 -3.44 -8.79 -19.17
CA GLY A 49 -4.43 -8.67 -20.24
C GLY A 49 -5.64 -7.80 -19.88
N GLY A 50 -5.54 -7.01 -18.81
CA GLY A 50 -6.57 -6.10 -18.33
C GLY A 50 -7.26 -6.56 -17.05
N PHE A 51 -8.10 -5.71 -16.48
CA PHE A 51 -8.75 -5.96 -15.19
C PHE A 51 -9.62 -7.23 -15.20
N LEU A 52 -10.45 -7.42 -16.21
CA LEU A 52 -11.36 -8.58 -16.27
C LEU A 52 -10.58 -9.89 -16.45
N ALA A 53 -9.52 -9.88 -17.25
CA ALA A 53 -8.65 -11.04 -17.44
C ALA A 53 -7.89 -11.39 -16.14
N ALA A 54 -7.41 -10.39 -15.43
CA ALA A 54 -6.76 -10.56 -14.13
C ALA A 54 -7.74 -11.15 -13.09
N LEU A 55 -8.99 -10.68 -13.08
CA LEU A 55 -10.03 -11.18 -12.18
C LEU A 55 -10.43 -12.63 -12.51
N ASP A 56 -10.55 -12.98 -13.80
CA ASP A 56 -10.80 -14.35 -14.25
C ASP A 56 -9.65 -15.30 -13.87
N SER A 57 -8.41 -14.81 -14.02
CA SER A 57 -7.22 -15.56 -13.56
C SER A 57 -7.23 -15.77 -12.05
N LEU A 58 -7.59 -14.74 -11.28
CA LEU A 58 -7.70 -14.83 -9.82
C LEU A 58 -8.81 -15.79 -9.37
N ALA A 59 -9.94 -15.83 -10.11
CA ALA A 59 -11.03 -16.76 -9.84
C ALA A 59 -10.63 -18.23 -10.03
N LYS A 60 -9.62 -18.49 -10.84
CA LYS A 60 -9.09 -19.83 -11.12
C LYS A 60 -8.00 -20.27 -10.13
N VAL A 61 -7.50 -19.35 -9.32
CA VAL A 61 -6.53 -19.70 -8.27
C VAL A 61 -7.22 -20.59 -7.24
N SER A 62 -6.60 -21.71 -6.95
CA SER A 62 -7.04 -22.68 -5.95
C SER A 62 -5.95 -22.81 -4.89
N ASP A 63 -6.33 -22.65 -3.63
CA ASP A 63 -5.44 -22.84 -2.48
C ASP A 63 -6.24 -23.59 -1.38
N PRO A 64 -6.19 -24.94 -1.40
CA PRO A 64 -6.94 -25.76 -0.45
C PRO A 64 -6.56 -25.51 1.02
N ALA A 65 -5.37 -24.98 1.27
CA ALA A 65 -4.96 -24.62 2.63
C ALA A 65 -5.73 -23.40 3.19
N VAL A 66 -6.34 -22.60 2.30
CA VAL A 66 -7.09 -21.39 2.68
C VAL A 66 -8.59 -21.61 2.48
N SER A 67 -9.00 -22.13 1.33
CA SER A 67 -10.42 -22.42 1.04
C SER A 67 -10.57 -23.37 -0.15
N ASP A 68 -11.50 -24.31 -0.03
CA ASP A 68 -11.90 -25.23 -1.11
C ASP A 68 -12.96 -24.62 -2.05
N THR A 69 -13.43 -23.40 -1.79
CA THR A 69 -14.49 -22.76 -2.57
C THR A 69 -13.93 -22.17 -3.87
N PRO A 70 -14.37 -22.63 -5.04
CA PRO A 70 -13.90 -22.07 -6.31
C PRO A 70 -14.24 -20.58 -6.45
N GLY A 71 -13.30 -19.79 -6.95
CA GLY A 71 -13.49 -18.36 -7.20
C GLY A 71 -13.53 -17.47 -5.96
N VAL A 72 -13.29 -18.00 -4.77
CA VAL A 72 -13.35 -17.26 -3.51
C VAL A 72 -12.38 -16.08 -3.47
N PHE A 73 -11.22 -16.19 -4.11
CA PHE A 73 -10.22 -15.11 -4.15
C PHE A 73 -10.60 -13.93 -5.06
N ALA A 74 -11.55 -14.12 -5.97
CA ALA A 74 -12.15 -13.06 -6.76
C ALA A 74 -13.43 -12.49 -6.12
N SER A 75 -13.88 -13.05 -4.99
CA SER A 75 -15.07 -12.57 -4.28
C SER A 75 -14.75 -11.29 -3.50
N PHE A 76 -15.77 -10.45 -3.28
CA PHE A 76 -15.63 -9.19 -2.58
C PHE A 76 -15.18 -9.34 -1.12
N PHE A 77 -15.61 -10.39 -0.44
CA PHE A 77 -15.30 -10.62 0.97
C PHE A 77 -14.16 -11.63 1.20
N GLY A 78 -13.68 -12.26 0.14
CA GLY A 78 -12.61 -13.25 0.24
C GLY A 78 -13.00 -14.53 0.99
N PRO A 79 -12.01 -15.35 1.40
CA PRO A 79 -12.24 -16.63 2.08
C PRO A 79 -12.67 -16.49 3.55
N ASP A 80 -12.34 -15.39 4.21
CA ASP A 80 -12.65 -15.15 5.64
C ASP A 80 -13.26 -13.76 5.86
N PRO A 81 -14.58 -13.60 5.68
CA PRO A 81 -15.25 -12.32 5.87
C PRO A 81 -15.17 -11.78 7.31
N VAL A 82 -15.15 -12.68 8.31
CA VAL A 82 -15.11 -12.29 9.73
C VAL A 82 -13.71 -11.79 10.10
N GLY A 83 -12.68 -12.50 9.67
CA GLY A 83 -11.29 -12.05 9.83
C GLY A 83 -11.04 -10.73 9.11
N LEU A 84 -11.56 -10.54 7.89
CA LEU A 84 -11.49 -9.28 7.16
C LEU A 84 -12.14 -8.14 7.95
N LEU A 85 -13.34 -8.35 8.50
CA LEU A 85 -13.99 -7.36 9.35
C LEU A 85 -13.14 -7.02 10.59
N GLY A 86 -12.55 -8.03 11.23
CA GLY A 86 -11.63 -7.85 12.36
C GLY A 86 -10.43 -6.98 12.00
N VAL A 87 -9.79 -7.22 10.86
CA VAL A 87 -8.67 -6.40 10.35
C VAL A 87 -9.12 -4.98 10.07
N VAL A 88 -10.26 -4.77 9.42
CA VAL A 88 -10.81 -3.43 9.14
C VAL A 88 -11.08 -2.66 10.43
N LEU A 89 -11.69 -3.29 11.43
CA LEU A 89 -11.94 -2.66 12.72
C LEU A 89 -10.63 -2.33 13.45
N LEU A 90 -9.69 -3.25 13.47
CA LEU A 90 -8.39 -3.05 14.13
C LEU A 90 -7.60 -1.91 13.49
N THR A 91 -7.51 -1.88 12.17
CA THR A 91 -6.75 -0.85 11.45
C THR A 91 -7.45 0.51 11.51
N SER A 92 -8.78 0.55 11.47
CA SER A 92 -9.54 1.80 11.52
C SER A 92 -9.56 2.44 12.91
N LEU A 93 -9.80 1.64 13.96
CA LEU A 93 -9.91 2.15 15.34
C LEU A 93 -8.57 2.19 16.06
N GLY A 94 -7.67 1.26 15.77
CA GLY A 94 -6.37 1.16 16.44
C GLY A 94 -5.47 2.37 16.21
N THR A 95 -5.60 3.02 15.05
CA THR A 95 -4.80 4.20 14.70
C THR A 95 -5.22 5.47 15.45
N TRP A 96 -6.45 5.54 15.95
CA TRP A 96 -6.97 6.73 16.63
C TRP A 96 -6.26 7.03 17.95
N GLY A 97 -5.80 6.01 18.65
CA GLY A 97 -5.10 6.13 19.93
C GLY A 97 -3.61 6.47 19.84
N LEU A 98 -3.06 6.60 18.63
CA LEU A 98 -1.63 6.87 18.46
C LEU A 98 -1.28 8.32 18.84
N PRO A 99 -0.25 8.54 19.71
CA PRO A 99 0.18 9.88 20.09
C PRO A 99 0.53 10.78 18.88
N GLN A 100 1.02 10.20 17.83
CA GLN A 100 1.36 10.89 16.57
C GLN A 100 0.15 11.55 15.92
N MET A 101 -1.02 10.91 15.99
CA MET A 101 -2.27 11.48 15.47
C MET A 101 -2.73 12.65 16.30
N VAL A 102 -2.64 12.53 17.64
CA VAL A 102 -3.01 13.60 18.56
C VAL A 102 -2.13 14.84 18.34
N GLN A 103 -0.82 14.68 18.15
CA GLN A 103 0.10 15.80 17.88
C GLN A 103 -0.26 16.58 16.62
N LYS A 104 -0.77 15.91 15.58
CA LYS A 104 -1.19 16.58 14.34
C LYS A 104 -2.36 17.53 14.57
N PHE A 105 -3.26 17.24 15.50
CA PHE A 105 -4.37 18.13 15.84
C PHE A 105 -3.92 19.44 16.46
N TYR A 106 -2.84 19.44 17.26
CA TYR A 106 -2.30 20.66 17.87
C TYR A 106 -1.61 21.59 16.85
N ALA A 107 -1.25 21.10 15.68
CA ALA A 107 -0.61 21.89 14.63
C ALA A 107 -1.62 22.61 13.71
N ILE A 108 -2.92 22.37 13.88
CA ILE A 108 -3.96 22.91 13.00
C ILE A 108 -4.27 24.37 13.37
N ARG A 109 -4.22 25.27 12.39
CA ARG A 109 -4.42 26.72 12.59
C ARG A 109 -5.86 27.18 12.70
N SER A 110 -6.81 26.45 12.11
CA SER A 110 -8.22 26.87 12.06
C SER A 110 -9.16 25.68 11.79
N GLU A 111 -10.42 25.80 12.20
CA GLU A 111 -11.47 24.81 11.95
C GLU A 111 -11.71 24.57 10.45
N LYS A 112 -11.68 25.62 9.62
CA LYS A 112 -11.80 25.49 8.16
C LYS A 112 -10.66 24.68 7.52
N ALA A 113 -9.47 24.68 8.14
CA ALA A 113 -8.37 23.85 7.69
C ALA A 113 -8.60 22.37 8.00
N ILE A 114 -9.37 22.05 9.06
CA ILE A 114 -9.76 20.69 9.41
C ILE A 114 -10.61 20.08 8.31
N ASP A 115 -11.67 20.76 7.87
CA ASP A 115 -12.58 20.26 6.84
C ASP A 115 -11.86 19.97 5.52
N LYS A 116 -11.00 20.89 5.08
CA LYS A 116 -10.18 20.68 3.88
C LYS A 116 -9.19 19.53 4.05
N GLY A 117 -8.51 19.46 5.20
CA GLY A 117 -7.58 18.39 5.51
C GLY A 117 -8.26 17.03 5.52
N MET A 118 -9.46 16.95 6.09
CA MET A 118 -10.26 15.72 6.16
C MET A 118 -10.64 15.21 4.76
N ILE A 119 -11.08 16.08 3.87
CA ILE A 119 -11.40 15.70 2.48
C ILE A 119 -10.15 15.21 1.75
N ILE A 120 -9.05 15.97 1.82
CA ILE A 120 -7.80 15.64 1.13
C ILE A 120 -7.23 14.32 1.66
N SER A 121 -7.17 14.14 2.98
CA SER A 121 -6.65 12.91 3.58
C SER A 121 -7.52 11.70 3.27
N THR A 122 -8.84 11.85 3.22
CA THR A 122 -9.75 10.77 2.85
C THR A 122 -9.55 10.36 1.40
N LEU A 123 -9.48 11.32 0.46
CA LEU A 123 -9.21 11.01 -0.95
C LEU A 123 -7.84 10.35 -1.13
N PHE A 124 -6.82 10.85 -0.44
CA PHE A 124 -5.49 10.24 -0.44
C PHE A 124 -5.54 8.80 0.07
N ALA A 125 -6.18 8.56 1.21
CA ALA A 125 -6.31 7.24 1.80
C ALA A 125 -7.07 6.27 0.88
N VAL A 126 -8.15 6.71 0.22
CA VAL A 126 -8.90 5.88 -0.73
C VAL A 126 -8.01 5.46 -1.91
N VAL A 127 -7.23 6.38 -2.46
CA VAL A 127 -6.36 6.07 -3.62
C VAL A 127 -5.17 5.21 -3.21
N VAL A 128 -4.46 5.58 -2.15
CA VAL A 128 -3.21 4.89 -1.76
C VAL A 128 -3.52 3.60 -1.02
N ALA A 129 -4.25 3.63 0.08
CA ALA A 129 -4.56 2.43 0.83
C ALA A 129 -5.47 1.49 0.02
N GLY A 130 -6.51 2.02 -0.62
CA GLY A 130 -7.37 1.25 -1.52
C GLY A 130 -6.58 0.63 -2.67
N GLY A 131 -5.66 1.37 -3.26
CA GLY A 131 -4.77 0.88 -4.32
C GLY A 131 -3.82 -0.21 -3.84
N CYS A 132 -3.23 -0.08 -2.65
CA CYS A 132 -2.38 -1.11 -2.06
C CYS A 132 -3.15 -2.40 -1.76
N TYR A 133 -4.35 -2.30 -1.19
CA TYR A 133 -5.19 -3.49 -0.95
C TYR A 133 -5.65 -4.14 -2.25
N PHE A 134 -6.02 -3.33 -3.25
CA PHE A 134 -6.37 -3.81 -4.58
C PHE A 134 -5.20 -4.57 -5.22
N LEU A 135 -4.01 -3.99 -5.20
CA LEU A 135 -2.80 -4.62 -5.73
C LEU A 135 -2.44 -5.89 -4.95
N GLY A 136 -2.58 -5.86 -3.63
CA GLY A 136 -2.36 -7.02 -2.75
C GLY A 136 -3.28 -8.20 -3.07
N GLY A 137 -4.53 -7.93 -3.44
CA GLY A 137 -5.47 -8.95 -3.90
C GLY A 137 -4.95 -9.70 -5.14
N PHE A 138 -4.36 -9.00 -6.08
CA PHE A 138 -3.72 -9.61 -7.27
C PHE A 138 -2.35 -10.24 -6.98
N GLY A 139 -1.76 -10.00 -5.82
CA GLY A 139 -0.50 -10.61 -5.40
C GLY A 139 -0.51 -12.14 -5.44
N ARG A 140 -1.68 -12.75 -5.25
CA ARG A 140 -1.86 -14.20 -5.38
C ARG A 140 -1.58 -14.76 -6.77
N LEU A 141 -1.68 -13.96 -7.82
CA LEU A 141 -1.30 -14.38 -9.17
C LEU A 141 0.21 -14.53 -9.35
N PHE A 142 0.99 -13.95 -8.45
CA PHE A 142 2.45 -13.94 -8.47
C PHE A 142 3.06 -14.74 -7.31
N SER A 143 2.24 -15.18 -6.36
CA SER A 143 2.69 -15.99 -5.23
C SER A 143 2.51 -17.48 -5.52
N THR A 144 3.59 -18.24 -5.44
CA THR A 144 3.52 -19.70 -5.37
C THR A 144 3.83 -20.16 -3.95
N PRO A 145 3.30 -21.32 -3.50
CA PRO A 145 3.62 -21.86 -2.17
C PRO A 145 5.13 -22.01 -1.95
N GLU A 146 5.88 -22.38 -2.98
CA GLU A 146 7.33 -22.54 -2.93
C GLU A 146 8.04 -21.19 -2.75
N LEU A 147 7.60 -20.13 -3.43
CA LEU A 147 8.16 -18.79 -3.31
C LEU A 147 7.96 -18.25 -1.90
N VAL A 148 6.75 -18.41 -1.36
CA VAL A 148 6.40 -17.95 -0.01
C VAL A 148 7.14 -18.75 1.05
N ALA A 149 7.28 -20.07 0.87
CA ALA A 149 8.04 -20.92 1.79
C ALA A 149 9.55 -20.59 1.82
N ALA A 150 10.11 -20.20 0.66
CA ALA A 150 11.54 -19.87 0.54
C ALA A 150 11.87 -18.46 1.02
N ASN A 151 11.05 -17.46 0.70
CA ASN A 151 11.38 -16.03 0.83
C ASN A 151 10.39 -15.23 1.70
N GLY A 152 9.32 -15.86 2.18
CA GLY A 152 8.26 -15.20 2.94
C GLY A 152 7.30 -14.37 2.06
N TYR A 153 6.29 -13.81 2.70
CA TYR A 153 5.28 -12.97 2.01
C TYR A 153 5.85 -11.66 1.45
N ASP A 154 6.94 -11.16 2.00
CA ASP A 154 7.59 -9.92 1.56
C ASP A 154 8.16 -10.02 0.13
N SER A 155 8.35 -11.23 -0.39
CA SER A 155 8.81 -11.48 -1.76
C SER A 155 7.75 -11.25 -2.83
N ILE A 156 6.46 -11.18 -2.47
CA ILE A 156 5.35 -11.08 -3.44
C ILE A 156 5.42 -9.78 -4.24
N VAL A 157 5.58 -8.64 -3.56
CA VAL A 157 5.65 -7.33 -4.23
C VAL A 157 6.86 -7.21 -5.15
N PRO A 158 8.10 -7.57 -4.74
CA PRO A 158 9.22 -7.62 -5.66
C PRO A 158 8.97 -8.50 -6.89
N THR A 159 8.40 -9.69 -6.72
CA THR A 159 8.07 -10.61 -7.83
C THR A 159 7.03 -10.02 -8.78
N MET A 160 6.03 -9.32 -8.28
CA MET A 160 5.06 -8.58 -9.11
C MET A 160 5.73 -7.53 -9.99
N LEU A 161 6.83 -6.92 -9.51
CA LEU A 161 7.56 -5.87 -10.21
C LEU A 161 8.60 -6.42 -11.20
N GLU A 162 9.11 -7.63 -11.02
CA GLU A 162 10.15 -8.23 -11.87
C GLU A 162 9.79 -8.28 -13.36
N GLY A 163 8.51 -8.48 -13.68
CA GLY A 163 8.00 -8.50 -15.06
C GLY A 163 7.81 -7.14 -15.70
N LEU A 164 8.05 -6.03 -14.96
CA LEU A 164 7.83 -4.68 -15.44
C LEU A 164 9.10 -4.08 -16.07
N SER A 165 8.92 -3.00 -16.83
CA SER A 165 10.07 -2.26 -17.36
C SER A 165 10.90 -1.66 -16.23
N THR A 166 12.22 -1.45 -16.46
CA THR A 166 13.14 -0.90 -15.47
C THR A 166 12.65 0.41 -14.83
N VAL A 167 11.97 1.26 -15.60
CA VAL A 167 11.40 2.52 -15.12
C VAL A 167 10.26 2.24 -14.13
N LEU A 168 9.38 1.27 -14.43
CA LEU A 168 8.28 0.89 -13.55
C LEU A 168 8.77 0.20 -12.28
N ILE A 169 9.83 -0.58 -12.37
CA ILE A 169 10.50 -1.17 -11.18
C ILE A 169 11.02 -0.04 -10.30
N ALA A 170 11.70 0.97 -10.87
CA ALA A 170 12.21 2.11 -10.11
C ALA A 170 11.08 2.88 -9.41
N VAL A 171 9.95 3.13 -10.10
CA VAL A 171 8.76 3.76 -9.51
C VAL A 171 8.18 2.90 -8.38
N GLY A 172 8.09 1.58 -8.58
CA GLY A 172 7.62 0.65 -7.57
C GLY A 172 8.52 0.63 -6.33
N VAL A 173 9.83 0.63 -6.50
CA VAL A 173 10.79 0.71 -5.39
C VAL A 173 10.64 2.02 -4.62
N VAL A 174 10.50 3.15 -5.31
CA VAL A 174 10.27 4.44 -4.65
C VAL A 174 8.95 4.44 -3.87
N LEU A 175 7.89 3.83 -4.43
CA LEU A 175 6.61 3.67 -3.76
C LEU A 175 6.74 2.87 -2.44
N VAL A 176 7.47 1.77 -2.47
CA VAL A 176 7.66 0.89 -1.29
C VAL A 176 8.52 1.56 -0.22
N LEU A 177 9.46 2.42 -0.62
CA LEU A 177 10.37 3.12 0.29
C LEU A 177 9.80 4.44 0.83
N SER A 178 8.68 4.93 0.29
CA SER A 178 7.98 6.14 0.73
C SER A 178 7.01 5.86 1.86
#